data_99f67b07b1faa8aef1dea0b2687d25e0
#
_entry.id   99f67b07b1faa8aef1dea0b2687d25e0
#
_cell.length_a   1.000
_cell.length_b   1.000
_cell.length_c   1.000
_cell.angle_alpha   90.00
_cell.angle_beta   90.00
_cell.angle_gamma   90.00
#
_symmetry.space_group_name_H-M   'P 1'
#
loop_
_entity.id
_entity.type
_entity.pdbx_description
1 polymer ?
#
loop_
_entity_poly.entity_id
_entity_poly.type
_entity_poly.pdbx_seq_one_letter_code
_entity_poly.pdbx_strand_id
1 'polypeptide(L)'
;NKGNWLLKDWKKISFATEFDINKRIKTGIKKTKLRELSKLLTKSPDNFHLNPKVSKFLMEREQSVESGNNINWSTAETLALAVLLDKGLPVRFSGQDVTRGTFTQRHWTIHDIKNGEKYTALKNLSREQGRFSLINSPLSEYSTLSFEYGYSLVDPYSLTIWEAQFGDFANGAQTTICLLYTSPSPRDLWI
;
A
#
# COMPACT_ATOMS: atom_id res chain seq x y z
N ASN A 1 0.34 32.57 17.44
CA ASN A 1 -0.44 31.37 17.06
C ASN A 1 0.43 30.49 16.17
N LYS A 2 1.23 29.62 16.79
CA LYS A 2 1.84 28.49 16.06
C LYS A 2 0.72 27.54 15.68
N GLY A 3 0.35 27.53 14.41
CA GLY A 3 -0.80 26.80 13.94
C GLY A 3 -0.67 25.30 14.20
N ASN A 4 -1.62 24.78 14.95
CA ASN A 4 -1.82 23.34 15.20
C ASN A 4 -2.30 22.59 13.94
N TRP A 5 -1.74 22.89 12.77
CA TRP A 5 -2.17 22.31 11.50
C TRP A 5 -1.97 20.79 11.47
N LEU A 6 -0.91 20.27 12.10
CA LEU A 6 -0.66 18.83 12.25
C LEU A 6 -1.65 18.14 13.18
N LEU A 7 -2.28 18.87 14.11
CA LEU A 7 -3.15 18.26 15.11
C LEU A 7 -4.62 18.18 14.69
N LYS A 8 -5.00 18.82 13.58
CA LYS A 8 -6.42 18.93 13.19
C LYS A 8 -7.09 17.56 13.04
N ASP A 9 -6.45 16.63 12.35
CA ASP A 9 -6.99 15.32 12.08
C ASP A 9 -6.66 14.30 13.18
N TRP A 10 -5.52 14.48 13.85
CA TRP A 10 -5.11 13.67 15.00
C TRP A 10 -6.00 13.88 16.22
N LYS A 11 -6.64 15.04 16.40
CA LYS A 11 -7.58 15.30 17.51
C LYS A 11 -8.78 14.36 17.56
N LYS A 12 -9.09 13.70 16.44
CA LYS A 12 -10.21 12.75 16.35
C LYS A 12 -9.79 11.32 16.69
N ILE A 13 -8.51 11.08 16.92
CA ILE A 13 -7.93 9.77 17.22
C ILE A 13 -7.61 9.73 18.70
N SER A 14 -8.17 8.76 19.42
CA SER A 14 -7.83 8.47 20.81
C SER A 14 -6.71 7.43 20.88
N PHE A 15 -5.90 7.48 21.93
CA PHE A 15 -4.97 6.38 22.21
C PHE A 15 -5.75 5.12 22.55
N ALA A 16 -5.27 3.97 22.04
CA ALA A 16 -5.83 2.67 22.39
C ALA A 16 -5.58 2.37 23.87
N THR A 17 -6.62 1.90 24.56
CA THR A 17 -6.50 1.36 25.91
C THR A 17 -6.03 -0.09 25.88
N GLU A 18 -5.62 -0.65 27.02
CA GLU A 18 -5.29 -2.07 27.14
C GLU A 18 -6.45 -2.98 26.70
N PHE A 19 -7.68 -2.57 26.95
CA PHE A 19 -8.88 -3.25 26.49
C PHE A 19 -9.00 -3.23 24.96
N ASP A 20 -8.71 -2.12 24.31
CA ASP A 20 -8.78 -1.98 22.85
C ASP A 20 -7.72 -2.83 22.15
N ILE A 21 -6.51 -2.93 22.71
CA ILE A 21 -5.41 -3.74 22.17
C ILE A 21 -5.79 -5.22 22.14
N ASN A 22 -6.51 -5.69 23.15
CA ASN A 22 -6.94 -7.08 23.28
C ASN A 22 -8.24 -7.40 22.53
N LYS A 23 -8.92 -6.41 21.99
CA LYS A 23 -10.18 -6.58 21.28
C LYS A 23 -9.97 -7.24 19.90
N ARG A 24 -10.64 -8.36 19.67
CA ARG A 24 -10.69 -8.96 18.33
C ARG A 24 -11.52 -8.13 17.38
N ILE A 25 -10.86 -7.53 16.40
CA ILE A 25 -11.51 -6.76 15.33
C ILE A 25 -11.81 -7.70 14.17
N LYS A 26 -13.05 -7.66 13.65
CA LYS A 26 -13.43 -8.39 12.45
C LYS A 26 -12.89 -7.66 11.21
N THR A 27 -11.84 -8.20 10.59
CA THR A 27 -11.23 -7.67 9.37
C THR A 27 -11.66 -8.40 8.09
N GLY A 28 -12.46 -9.46 8.22
CA GLY A 28 -12.91 -10.28 7.10
C GLY A 28 -13.81 -9.50 6.13
N ILE A 29 -13.63 -9.74 4.84
CA ILE A 29 -14.40 -9.16 3.73
C ILE A 29 -15.22 -10.26 3.07
N LYS A 30 -16.42 -9.93 2.61
CA LYS A 30 -17.31 -10.88 1.90
C LYS A 30 -16.63 -11.39 0.63
N LYS A 31 -16.71 -12.72 0.38
CA LYS A 31 -16.14 -13.36 -0.81
C LYS A 31 -16.61 -12.72 -2.12
N THR A 32 -17.89 -12.34 -2.18
CA THR A 32 -18.48 -11.66 -3.35
C THR A 32 -17.74 -10.36 -3.67
N LYS A 33 -17.42 -9.54 -2.67
CA LYS A 33 -16.68 -8.29 -2.86
C LYS A 33 -15.24 -8.55 -3.28
N LEU A 34 -14.57 -9.55 -2.72
CA LEU A 34 -13.21 -9.92 -3.14
C LEU A 34 -13.16 -10.36 -4.60
N ARG A 35 -14.15 -11.13 -5.06
CA ARG A 35 -14.28 -11.56 -6.46
C ARG A 35 -14.54 -10.37 -7.40
N GLU A 36 -15.41 -9.46 -7.01
CA GLU A 36 -15.67 -8.23 -7.76
C GLU A 36 -14.37 -7.41 -7.94
N LEU A 37 -13.67 -7.14 -6.84
CA LEU A 37 -12.40 -6.41 -6.87
C LEU A 37 -11.32 -7.14 -7.68
N SER A 38 -11.24 -8.47 -7.57
CA SER A 38 -10.29 -9.25 -8.35
C SER A 38 -10.49 -9.06 -9.86
N LYS A 39 -11.72 -9.08 -10.34
CA LYS A 39 -12.05 -8.83 -11.75
C LYS A 39 -11.64 -7.43 -12.21
N LEU A 40 -11.80 -6.42 -11.36
CA LEU A 40 -11.35 -5.06 -11.67
C LEU A 40 -9.83 -4.96 -11.71
N LEU A 41 -9.13 -5.69 -10.83
CA LEU A 41 -7.67 -5.69 -10.73
C LEU A 41 -6.96 -6.36 -11.90
N THR A 42 -7.64 -7.28 -12.59
CA THR A 42 -7.09 -8.03 -13.74
C THR A 42 -7.51 -7.44 -15.08
N LYS A 43 -8.46 -6.50 -15.07
CA LYS A 43 -8.92 -5.82 -16.28
C LYS A 43 -7.88 -4.83 -16.78
N SER A 44 -7.59 -4.89 -18.06
CA SER A 44 -6.82 -3.87 -18.78
C SER A 44 -7.74 -2.97 -19.61
N PRO A 45 -7.31 -1.77 -20.03
CA PRO A 45 -8.03 -0.93 -20.98
C PRO A 45 -8.28 -1.64 -22.32
N ASP A 46 -9.27 -1.18 -23.06
CA ASP A 46 -9.52 -1.65 -24.42
C ASP A 46 -8.31 -1.35 -25.32
N ASN A 47 -7.99 -2.26 -26.24
CA ASN A 47 -6.83 -2.17 -27.13
C ASN A 47 -5.44 -2.13 -26.45
N PHE A 48 -5.36 -2.59 -25.20
CA PHE A 48 -4.10 -2.68 -24.44
C PHE A 48 -3.42 -4.05 -24.69
N HIS A 49 -2.20 -4.03 -25.21
CA HIS A 49 -1.48 -5.23 -25.60
C HIS A 49 -0.55 -5.70 -24.47
N LEU A 50 -1.01 -6.64 -23.69
CA LEU A 50 -0.24 -7.21 -22.58
C LEU A 50 0.82 -8.20 -23.06
N ASN A 51 1.96 -8.22 -22.35
CA ASN A 51 2.89 -9.33 -22.46
C ASN A 51 2.19 -10.65 -22.07
N PRO A 52 2.31 -11.73 -22.86
CA PRO A 52 1.60 -12.99 -22.58
C PRO A 52 1.85 -13.56 -21.18
N LYS A 53 3.06 -13.41 -20.63
CA LYS A 53 3.40 -13.87 -19.27
C LYS A 53 2.64 -13.06 -18.20
N VAL A 54 2.53 -11.76 -18.40
CA VAL A 54 1.77 -10.87 -17.49
C VAL A 54 0.27 -11.18 -17.57
N SER A 55 -0.26 -11.36 -18.78
CA SER A 55 -1.65 -11.78 -19.00
C SER A 55 -1.97 -13.08 -18.27
N LYS A 56 -1.13 -14.10 -18.44
CA LYS A 56 -1.28 -15.38 -17.74
C LYS A 56 -1.24 -15.21 -16.22
N PHE A 57 -0.29 -14.43 -15.71
CA PHE A 57 -0.17 -14.14 -14.27
C PHE A 57 -1.45 -13.48 -13.71
N LEU A 58 -2.02 -12.50 -14.41
CA LEU A 58 -3.25 -11.84 -13.99
C LEU A 58 -4.45 -12.81 -14.01
N MET A 59 -4.57 -13.65 -15.04
CA MET A 59 -5.62 -14.68 -15.11
C MET A 59 -5.52 -15.70 -13.96
N GLU A 60 -4.33 -16.19 -13.66
CA GLU A 60 -4.10 -17.12 -12.55
C GLU A 60 -4.48 -16.49 -11.19
N ARG A 61 -4.17 -15.21 -11.01
CA ARG A 61 -4.59 -14.44 -9.82
C ARG A 61 -6.11 -14.38 -9.70
N GLU A 62 -6.82 -14.05 -10.77
CA GLU A 62 -8.27 -13.98 -10.78
C GLU A 62 -8.88 -15.36 -10.46
N GLN A 63 -8.40 -16.42 -11.12
CA GLN A 63 -8.88 -17.78 -10.88
C GLN A 63 -8.68 -18.24 -9.44
N SER A 64 -7.56 -17.88 -8.81
CA SER A 64 -7.30 -18.20 -7.40
C SER A 64 -8.32 -17.55 -6.47
N VAL A 65 -8.70 -16.31 -6.74
CA VAL A 65 -9.70 -15.58 -5.95
C VAL A 65 -11.12 -16.10 -6.22
N GLU A 66 -11.44 -16.42 -7.47
CA GLU A 66 -12.76 -16.96 -7.84
C GLU A 66 -12.99 -18.33 -7.18
N SER A 67 -12.00 -19.22 -7.24
CA SER A 67 -12.07 -20.53 -6.59
C SER A 67 -11.94 -20.45 -5.06
N GLY A 68 -11.22 -19.46 -4.55
CA GLY A 68 -10.84 -19.34 -3.15
C GLY A 68 -9.67 -20.24 -2.73
N ASN A 69 -8.94 -20.80 -3.71
CA ASN A 69 -7.82 -21.71 -3.49
C ASN A 69 -6.51 -21.09 -4.01
N ASN A 70 -5.39 -21.46 -3.38
CA ASN A 70 -4.05 -21.06 -3.79
C ASN A 70 -3.85 -19.53 -3.86
N ILE A 71 -4.52 -18.78 -2.99
CA ILE A 71 -4.33 -17.34 -2.87
C ILE A 71 -2.95 -17.10 -2.25
N ASN A 72 -2.00 -16.66 -3.06
CA ASN A 72 -0.66 -16.33 -2.59
C ASN A 72 -0.63 -14.98 -1.86
N TRP A 73 0.49 -14.68 -1.21
CA TRP A 73 0.68 -13.47 -0.43
C TRP A 73 0.46 -12.19 -1.25
N SER A 74 1.03 -12.13 -2.45
CA SER A 74 0.90 -10.96 -3.34
C SER A 74 -0.55 -10.69 -3.78
N THR A 75 -1.32 -11.75 -4.03
CA THR A 75 -2.75 -11.64 -4.33
C THR A 75 -3.52 -11.12 -3.12
N ALA A 76 -3.24 -11.64 -1.93
CA ALA A 76 -3.86 -11.19 -0.68
C ALA A 76 -3.54 -9.72 -0.37
N GLU A 77 -2.28 -9.31 -0.53
CA GLU A 77 -1.83 -7.91 -0.40
C GLU A 77 -2.59 -7.00 -1.37
N THR A 78 -2.65 -7.37 -2.64
CA THR A 78 -3.34 -6.59 -3.67
C THR A 78 -4.83 -6.42 -3.36
N LEU A 79 -5.50 -7.49 -2.91
CA LEU A 79 -6.90 -7.43 -2.49
C LEU A 79 -7.10 -6.56 -1.24
N ALA A 80 -6.21 -6.64 -0.26
CA ALA A 80 -6.28 -5.81 0.94
C ALA A 80 -6.20 -4.32 0.60
N LEU A 81 -5.25 -3.93 -0.26
CA LEU A 81 -5.14 -2.54 -0.74
C LEU A 81 -6.37 -2.13 -1.55
N ALA A 82 -6.88 -2.99 -2.43
CA ALA A 82 -8.09 -2.71 -3.20
C ALA A 82 -9.30 -2.47 -2.30
N VAL A 83 -9.44 -3.23 -1.21
CA VAL A 83 -10.53 -3.03 -0.23
C VAL A 83 -10.41 -1.69 0.48
N LEU A 84 -9.20 -1.27 0.87
CA LEU A 84 -8.99 0.04 1.50
C LEU A 84 -9.34 1.17 0.54
N LEU A 85 -8.86 1.08 -0.69
CA LEU A 85 -9.14 2.07 -1.73
C LEU A 85 -10.63 2.15 -2.06
N ASP A 86 -11.31 1.02 -2.21
CA ASP A 86 -12.76 0.94 -2.47
C ASP A 86 -13.60 1.57 -1.33
N LYS A 87 -13.06 1.55 -0.10
CA LYS A 87 -13.65 2.26 1.06
C LYS A 87 -13.31 3.75 1.13
N GLY A 88 -12.64 4.30 0.14
CA GLY A 88 -12.24 5.70 0.11
C GLY A 88 -10.98 6.03 0.93
N LEU A 89 -10.28 5.03 1.48
CA LEU A 89 -9.07 5.26 2.26
C LEU A 89 -7.85 5.45 1.35
N PRO A 90 -7.09 6.55 1.50
CA PRO A 90 -5.89 6.76 0.70
C PRO A 90 -4.81 5.74 1.06
N VAL A 91 -4.07 5.30 0.05
CA VAL A 91 -2.90 4.42 0.23
C VAL A 91 -1.71 5.01 -0.52
N ARG A 92 -0.59 5.14 0.18
CA ARG A 92 0.72 5.49 -0.38
C ARG A 92 1.66 4.31 -0.21
N PHE A 93 2.22 3.84 -1.31
CA PHE A 93 3.16 2.73 -1.34
C PHE A 93 4.42 3.14 -2.09
N SER A 94 5.55 3.10 -1.41
CA SER A 94 6.84 3.47 -1.99
C SER A 94 7.93 2.42 -1.70
N GLY A 95 8.97 2.42 -2.51
CA GLY A 95 10.12 1.55 -2.42
C GLY A 95 10.75 1.33 -3.79
N GLN A 96 11.79 0.52 -3.85
CA GLN A 96 12.47 0.18 -5.09
C GLN A 96 11.65 -0.86 -5.87
N ASP A 97 11.32 -0.55 -7.12
CA ASP A 97 10.57 -1.42 -8.05
C ASP A 97 9.23 -1.96 -7.50
N VAL A 98 8.56 -1.21 -6.65
CA VAL A 98 7.29 -1.65 -6.03
C VAL A 98 6.14 -1.80 -7.02
N THR A 99 6.20 -1.14 -8.17
CA THR A 99 5.16 -1.21 -9.21
C THR A 99 5.06 -2.58 -9.86
N ARG A 100 6.17 -3.27 -10.02
CA ARG A 100 6.28 -4.64 -10.50
C ARG A 100 6.41 -5.62 -9.35
N GLY A 101 7.12 -5.21 -8.32
CA GLY A 101 7.65 -6.03 -7.23
C GLY A 101 9.01 -6.61 -7.58
N THR A 102 9.95 -6.60 -6.62
CA THR A 102 11.32 -7.11 -6.79
C THR A 102 11.35 -8.54 -7.33
N PHE A 103 10.40 -9.37 -6.93
CA PHE A 103 10.24 -10.76 -7.38
C PHE A 103 9.19 -10.91 -8.49
N THR A 104 8.85 -9.83 -9.21
CA THR A 104 7.79 -9.81 -10.24
C THR A 104 6.41 -10.28 -9.74
N GLN A 105 6.19 -10.16 -8.45
CA GLN A 105 5.00 -10.72 -7.78
C GLN A 105 3.77 -9.81 -7.83
N ARG A 106 3.92 -8.50 -8.13
CA ARG A 106 2.81 -7.53 -8.08
C ARG A 106 2.19 -7.24 -9.42
N HIS A 107 2.98 -6.75 -10.37
CA HIS A 107 2.49 -6.24 -11.65
C HIS A 107 1.32 -5.26 -11.48
N TRP A 108 1.39 -4.36 -10.46
CA TRP A 108 0.35 -3.36 -10.24
C TRP A 108 0.29 -2.31 -11.35
N THR A 109 1.45 -2.00 -11.93
CA THR A 109 1.54 -1.23 -13.16
C THR A 109 1.91 -2.18 -14.30
N ILE A 110 1.03 -2.26 -15.29
CA ILE A 110 1.23 -3.01 -16.52
C ILE A 110 1.58 -2.07 -17.66
N HIS A 111 2.26 -2.58 -18.66
CA HIS A 111 2.73 -1.80 -19.83
C HIS A 111 2.18 -2.41 -21.10
N ASP A 112 1.69 -1.55 -22.00
CA ASP A 112 1.38 -1.95 -23.37
C ASP A 112 2.69 -2.20 -24.12
N ILE A 113 2.81 -3.39 -24.74
CA ILE A 113 4.04 -3.79 -25.45
C ILE A 113 4.21 -3.10 -26.80
N LYS A 114 3.16 -2.43 -27.33
CA LYS A 114 3.22 -1.74 -28.62
C LYS A 114 3.57 -0.26 -28.49
N ASN A 115 2.99 0.42 -27.52
CA ASN A 115 3.13 1.88 -27.38
C ASN A 115 3.79 2.32 -26.06
N GLY A 116 4.02 1.38 -25.11
CA GLY A 116 4.64 1.67 -23.83
C GLY A 116 3.71 2.35 -22.81
N GLU A 117 2.43 2.50 -23.11
CA GLU A 117 1.47 3.05 -22.15
C GLU A 117 1.44 2.27 -20.85
N LYS A 118 1.18 3.00 -19.76
CA LYS A 118 1.15 2.43 -18.41
C LYS A 118 -0.28 2.45 -17.87
N TYR A 119 -0.70 1.34 -17.31
CA TYR A 119 -1.97 1.24 -16.62
C TYR A 119 -1.80 0.63 -15.23
N THR A 120 -2.49 1.19 -14.24
CA THR A 120 -2.48 0.71 -12.85
C THR A 120 -3.93 0.49 -12.40
N ALA A 121 -4.36 -0.78 -12.33
CA ALA A 121 -5.73 -1.13 -11.99
C ALA A 121 -6.17 -0.60 -10.62
N LEU A 122 -5.29 -0.65 -9.61
CA LEU A 122 -5.54 -0.08 -8.27
C LEU A 122 -5.86 1.42 -8.25
N LYS A 123 -5.54 2.17 -9.32
CA LYS A 123 -5.93 3.59 -9.46
C LYS A 123 -7.29 3.77 -10.13
N ASN A 124 -7.89 2.69 -10.61
CA ASN A 124 -9.06 2.71 -11.49
C ASN A 124 -10.15 1.71 -11.06
N LEU A 125 -10.31 1.48 -9.76
CA LEU A 125 -11.36 0.58 -9.23
C LEU A 125 -12.73 1.23 -9.30
N SER A 126 -12.83 2.50 -8.90
CA SER A 126 -14.06 3.30 -8.98
C SER A 126 -13.74 4.80 -8.98
N ARG A 127 -14.75 5.63 -9.29
CA ARG A 127 -14.60 7.09 -9.25
C ARG A 127 -14.47 7.66 -7.84
N GLU A 128 -15.02 6.96 -6.84
CA GLU A 128 -15.08 7.40 -5.44
C GLU A 128 -14.00 6.76 -4.56
N GLN A 129 -13.14 5.95 -5.15
CA GLN A 129 -12.08 5.28 -4.41
C GLN A 129 -11.10 6.25 -3.75
N GLY A 130 -10.41 5.79 -2.71
CA GLY A 130 -9.27 6.48 -2.12
C GLY A 130 -8.13 6.66 -3.11
N ARG A 131 -7.33 7.70 -2.91
CA ARG A 131 -6.15 7.96 -3.75
C ARG A 131 -5.11 6.87 -3.57
N PHE A 132 -4.64 6.26 -4.67
CA PHE A 132 -3.51 5.34 -4.66
C PHE A 132 -2.25 6.03 -5.20
N SER A 133 -1.27 6.26 -4.31
CA SER A 133 0.06 6.79 -4.67
C SER A 133 1.06 5.65 -4.69
N LEU A 134 1.49 5.23 -5.87
CA LEU A 134 2.44 4.14 -6.09
C LEU A 134 3.72 4.71 -6.69
N ILE A 135 4.87 4.56 -5.98
CA ILE A 135 6.10 5.27 -6.28
C ILE A 135 7.30 4.31 -6.24
N ASN A 136 7.93 4.12 -7.39
CA ASN A 136 9.28 3.56 -7.42
C ASN A 136 10.25 4.64 -6.98
N SER A 137 10.80 4.51 -5.78
CA SER A 137 11.73 5.50 -5.24
C SER A 137 13.15 5.26 -5.76
N PRO A 138 13.81 6.28 -6.32
CA PRO A 138 15.23 6.23 -6.66
C PRO A 138 16.13 6.61 -5.47
N LEU A 139 15.54 6.98 -4.33
CA LEU A 139 16.28 7.43 -3.15
C LEU A 139 16.81 6.25 -2.34
N SER A 140 17.83 6.52 -1.55
CA SER A 140 18.34 5.55 -0.57
C SER A 140 17.27 5.19 0.48
N GLU A 141 17.46 4.05 1.12
CA GLU A 141 16.57 3.52 2.16
C GLU A 141 16.39 4.53 3.31
N TYR A 142 17.48 5.15 3.74
CA TYR A 142 17.48 6.20 4.77
C TYR A 142 16.56 7.36 4.39
N SER A 143 16.73 7.90 3.20
CA SER A 143 15.97 9.07 2.73
C SER A 143 14.51 8.71 2.50
N THR A 144 14.24 7.55 1.91
CA THR A 144 12.87 7.12 1.62
C THR A 144 12.08 6.86 2.89
N LEU A 145 12.64 6.09 3.83
CA LEU A 145 11.98 5.79 5.10
C LEU A 145 11.72 7.07 5.92
N SER A 146 12.72 7.96 6.00
CA SER A 146 12.57 9.24 6.72
C SER A 146 11.47 10.11 6.10
N PHE A 147 11.39 10.15 4.77
CA PHE A 147 10.33 10.88 4.07
C PHE A 147 8.96 10.26 4.33
N GLU A 148 8.82 8.95 4.19
CA GLU A 148 7.53 8.27 4.36
C GLU A 148 7.04 8.35 5.81
N TYR A 149 7.95 8.30 6.77
CA TYR A 149 7.63 8.56 8.18
C TYR A 149 7.05 9.98 8.35
N GLY A 150 7.76 11.01 7.88
CA GLY A 150 7.27 12.38 7.94
C GLY A 150 5.92 12.56 7.22
N TYR A 151 5.74 11.89 6.09
CA TYR A 151 4.47 11.90 5.35
C TYR A 151 3.32 11.31 6.18
N SER A 152 3.56 10.18 6.85
CA SER A 152 2.55 9.50 7.67
C SER A 152 2.07 10.32 8.87
N LEU A 153 2.90 11.24 9.38
CA LEU A 153 2.53 12.13 10.48
C LEU A 153 1.49 13.18 10.10
N VAL A 154 1.37 13.50 8.81
CA VAL A 154 0.45 14.56 8.33
C VAL A 154 -0.99 14.05 8.21
N ASP A 155 -1.16 12.82 7.73
CA ASP A 155 -2.49 12.23 7.49
C ASP A 155 -2.63 10.87 8.19
N PRO A 156 -3.31 10.82 9.36
CA PRO A 156 -3.50 9.59 10.11
C PRO A 156 -4.51 8.63 9.48
N TYR A 157 -5.25 9.05 8.47
CA TYR A 157 -6.23 8.22 7.77
C TYR A 157 -5.69 7.58 6.51
N SER A 158 -4.48 7.94 6.09
CA SER A 158 -3.79 7.34 4.95
C SER A 158 -2.93 6.16 5.41
N LEU A 159 -3.01 5.05 4.69
CA LEU A 159 -2.05 3.96 4.87
C LEU A 159 -0.76 4.28 4.10
N THR A 160 0.32 4.55 4.82
CA THR A 160 1.64 4.81 4.24
C THR A 160 2.52 3.57 4.41
N ILE A 161 3.03 3.05 3.30
CA ILE A 161 3.87 1.84 3.25
C ILE A 161 5.18 2.18 2.56
N TRP A 162 6.28 1.80 3.20
CA TRP A 162 7.59 1.72 2.58
C TRP A 162 8.04 0.25 2.55
N GLU A 163 8.43 -0.24 1.37
CA GLU A 163 8.99 -1.57 1.20
C GLU A 163 10.51 -1.52 1.17
N ALA A 164 11.14 -2.16 2.14
CA ALA A 164 12.58 -2.39 2.19
C ALA A 164 13.02 -3.45 1.17
N GLN A 165 14.29 -3.38 0.73
CA GLN A 165 14.95 -4.41 -0.06
C GLN A 165 15.89 -5.23 0.83
N PHE A 166 15.94 -6.54 0.64
CA PHE A 166 16.97 -7.48 1.15
C PHE A 166 17.65 -7.14 2.50
N GLY A 167 16.95 -6.62 3.47
CA GLY A 167 17.55 -6.29 4.76
C GLY A 167 17.99 -4.84 4.92
N ASP A 168 17.55 -3.94 4.04
CA ASP A 168 17.77 -2.48 4.17
C ASP A 168 17.34 -1.96 5.54
N PHE A 169 16.34 -2.60 6.17
CA PHE A 169 15.91 -2.31 7.53
C PHE A 169 17.01 -2.52 8.58
N ALA A 170 17.98 -3.40 8.34
CA ALA A 170 19.13 -3.65 9.22
C ALA A 170 20.44 -3.01 8.69
N ASN A 171 20.37 -2.21 7.64
CA ASN A 171 21.49 -1.52 7.01
C ASN A 171 21.18 -0.03 6.82
N GLY A 172 20.91 0.42 5.59
CA GLY A 172 20.71 1.86 5.30
C GLY A 172 19.54 2.49 6.04
N ALA A 173 18.46 1.77 6.27
CA ALA A 173 17.30 2.25 7.02
C ALA A 173 17.45 2.17 8.53
N GLN A 174 18.40 1.36 9.06
CA GLN A 174 18.55 1.11 10.49
C GLN A 174 18.74 2.39 11.30
N THR A 175 19.45 3.36 10.78
CA THR A 175 19.67 4.64 11.45
C THR A 175 18.34 5.36 11.74
N THR A 176 17.44 5.42 10.76
CA THR A 176 16.13 6.04 10.94
C THR A 176 15.28 5.24 11.92
N ILE A 177 15.24 3.91 11.79
CA ILE A 177 14.49 3.04 12.70
C ILE A 177 14.98 3.20 14.14
N CYS A 178 16.28 3.15 14.35
CA CYS A 178 16.90 3.30 15.67
C CYS A 178 16.53 4.66 16.28
N LEU A 179 16.68 5.75 15.53
CA LEU A 179 16.38 7.09 16.03
C LEU A 179 14.90 7.28 16.38
N LEU A 180 13.98 6.65 15.67
CA LEU A 180 12.54 6.72 15.99
C LEU A 180 12.22 6.07 17.34
N TYR A 181 12.96 5.02 17.74
CA TYR A 181 12.74 4.33 19.01
C TYR A 181 13.56 4.88 20.17
N THR A 182 14.72 5.48 19.90
CA THR A 182 15.70 5.83 20.93
C THR A 182 15.84 7.33 21.19
N SER A 183 15.46 8.17 20.23
CA SER A 183 15.53 9.61 20.42
C SER A 183 14.30 10.11 21.17
N PRO A 184 14.48 10.93 22.22
CA PRO A 184 13.35 11.55 22.91
C PRO A 184 12.57 12.43 21.93
N SER A 185 11.29 12.15 21.80
CA SER A 185 10.36 13.01 21.07
C SER A 185 10.14 14.30 21.88
N PRO A 186 9.88 15.45 21.24
CA PRO A 186 9.40 16.63 21.97
C PRO A 186 8.15 16.37 22.82
N ARG A 187 7.43 15.28 22.57
CA ARG A 187 6.30 14.82 23.39
C ARG A 187 6.73 14.10 24.66
N ASP A 188 7.92 13.49 24.66
CA ASP A 188 8.43 12.73 25.82
C ASP A 188 8.99 13.66 26.91
N LEU A 189 9.18 14.95 26.60
CA LEU A 189 9.62 15.97 27.55
C LEU A 189 8.52 16.46 28.51
N TRP A 190 7.31 15.90 28.39
CA TRP A 190 6.12 16.26 29.18
C TRP A 190 5.56 15.10 30.01
N ILE A 191 6.35 14.03 30.19
CA ILE A 191 6.05 12.91 31.07
C ILE A 191 6.88 13.01 32.34
#